data_719748b1cb8a99f026706be1f25000c6
#
_entry.id   719748b1cb8a99f026706be1f25000c6
#
_cell.length_a   1.000
_cell.length_b   1.000
_cell.length_c   1.000
_cell.angle_alpha   90.00
_cell.angle_beta   90.00
_cell.angle_gamma   90.00
#
_symmetry.space_group_name_H-M   'P 1'
#
loop_
_entity.id
_entity.type
_entity.pdbx_description
1 polymer ?
#
loop_
_entity_poly.entity_id
_entity_poly.type
_entity_poly.pdbx_seq_one_letter_code
_entity_poly.pdbx_strand_id
1 'polypeptide(L)'
;MNIYKLLSSAAIGVSMLITSCSEYTDIQPKGMNLLETSAQLEMLLNDYYQYFMMMNDVRAIGSDIVFTSSSVPYQLSLPYKSANTIYWTYDEVGHDKELPNLVNIDYTYTGAYMIIGKVANPILQLVDKAQGEEDHKRKIKCEALTLRAFAHFLAVQKFAKAYNS
;
A
#
# COMPACT_ATOMS: atom_id res chain seq x y z
N MET A 1 59.65 -26.27 20.53
CA MET A 1 58.23 -26.33 20.03
C MET A 1 58.19 -25.56 18.70
N ASN A 2 57.95 -26.25 17.58
CA ASN A 2 58.15 -25.67 16.24
C ASN A 2 57.04 -24.61 15.95
N ILE A 3 57.49 -23.38 15.73
CA ILE A 3 56.65 -22.21 15.50
C ILE A 3 55.66 -22.42 14.33
N TYR A 4 56.03 -23.23 13.34
CA TYR A 4 55.18 -23.62 12.21
C TYR A 4 53.99 -24.50 12.61
N LYS A 5 54.11 -25.32 13.66
CA LYS A 5 52.98 -26.12 14.19
C LYS A 5 51.97 -25.24 14.94
N LEU A 6 52.46 -24.18 15.58
CA LEU A 6 51.58 -23.22 16.27
C LEU A 6 50.84 -22.32 15.29
N LEU A 7 51.51 -21.89 14.24
CA LEU A 7 50.89 -21.08 13.17
C LEU A 7 49.84 -21.89 12.36
N SER A 8 50.12 -23.16 12.07
CA SER A 8 49.16 -24.00 11.34
C SER A 8 47.90 -24.32 12.18
N SER A 9 48.03 -24.54 13.48
CA SER A 9 46.87 -24.77 14.35
C SER A 9 46.06 -23.54 14.60
N ALA A 10 46.68 -22.34 14.62
CA ALA A 10 45.98 -21.07 14.72
C ALA A 10 45.20 -20.72 13.42
N ALA A 11 45.78 -21.01 12.25
CA ALA A 11 45.13 -20.82 10.97
C ALA A 11 43.87 -21.69 10.76
N ILE A 12 43.94 -22.98 11.23
CA ILE A 12 42.80 -23.90 11.18
C ILE A 12 41.68 -23.45 12.15
N GLY A 13 42.06 -22.95 13.32
CA GLY A 13 41.09 -22.42 14.29
C GLY A 13 40.32 -21.19 13.81
N VAL A 14 40.98 -20.28 13.08
CA VAL A 14 40.35 -19.07 12.52
C VAL A 14 39.45 -19.40 11.33
N SER A 15 39.82 -20.38 10.48
CA SER A 15 38.96 -20.77 9.35
C SER A 15 37.65 -21.45 9.76
N MET A 16 37.58 -22.10 10.92
CA MET A 16 36.32 -22.68 11.44
C MET A 16 35.35 -21.65 12.04
N LEU A 17 35.80 -20.44 12.35
CA LEU A 17 34.97 -19.39 12.89
C LEU A 17 34.18 -18.58 11.82
N ILE A 18 34.55 -18.72 10.54
CA ILE A 18 33.95 -17.93 9.46
C ILE A 18 32.79 -18.66 8.75
N THR A 19 32.62 -19.97 9.01
CA THR A 19 31.59 -20.76 8.30
C THR A 19 30.26 -20.90 9.07
N SER A 20 30.13 -20.27 10.24
CA SER A 20 29.03 -20.58 11.18
C SER A 20 27.79 -19.68 11.12
N CYS A 21 27.66 -18.71 10.21
CA CYS A 21 26.59 -17.72 10.34
C CYS A 21 25.58 -17.59 9.20
N SER A 22 25.68 -18.34 8.10
CA SER A 22 24.74 -18.17 6.99
C SER A 22 23.41 -18.89 7.20
N GLU A 23 23.36 -20.02 7.89
CA GLU A 23 22.12 -20.77 8.12
C GLU A 23 21.25 -20.21 9.26
N TYR A 24 21.84 -19.44 10.18
CA TYR A 24 21.08 -18.91 11.33
C TYR A 24 20.25 -17.66 10.98
N THR A 25 20.58 -16.99 9.90
CA THR A 25 19.84 -15.80 9.41
C THR A 25 18.70 -16.14 8.47
N ASP A 26 18.58 -17.38 8.05
CA ASP A 26 17.54 -17.86 7.12
C ASP A 26 16.31 -18.44 7.83
N ILE A 27 16.22 -18.23 9.14
CA ILE A 27 15.03 -18.63 9.92
C ILE A 27 13.90 -17.65 9.58
N GLN A 28 13.02 -18.11 8.70
CA GLN A 28 11.78 -17.40 8.40
C GLN A 28 10.93 -17.30 9.66
N PRO A 29 10.48 -16.11 10.08
CA PRO A 29 9.60 -15.98 11.22
C PRO A 29 8.35 -16.84 11.01
N LYS A 30 8.01 -17.68 11.98
CA LYS A 30 6.79 -18.48 11.95
C LYS A 30 5.59 -17.54 11.80
N GLY A 31 4.81 -17.69 10.71
CA GLY A 31 3.64 -16.87 10.42
C GLY A 31 3.79 -15.85 9.29
N MET A 32 4.97 -15.68 8.69
CA MET A 32 5.10 -14.97 7.42
C MET A 32 4.81 -15.93 6.26
N ASN A 33 3.69 -15.76 5.60
CA ASN A 33 3.52 -16.31 4.26
C ASN A 33 4.45 -15.57 3.32
N LEU A 34 5.52 -16.23 2.92
CA LEU A 34 6.36 -15.72 1.83
C LEU A 34 5.57 -15.82 0.54
N LEU A 35 5.54 -14.73 -0.19
CA LEU A 35 4.92 -14.67 -1.51
C LEU A 35 5.91 -15.22 -2.54
N GLU A 36 5.97 -16.55 -2.64
CA GLU A 36 6.94 -17.27 -3.45
C GLU A 36 6.41 -17.66 -4.82
N THR A 37 5.09 -17.71 -4.99
CA THR A 37 4.46 -18.15 -6.22
C THR A 37 3.63 -17.07 -6.90
N SER A 38 3.49 -17.15 -8.23
CA SER A 38 2.65 -16.24 -8.99
C SER A 38 1.19 -16.27 -8.54
N ALA A 39 0.67 -17.42 -8.12
CA ALA A 39 -0.68 -17.54 -7.58
C ALA A 39 -0.86 -16.74 -6.26
N GLN A 40 0.13 -16.77 -5.37
CA GLN A 40 0.09 -15.96 -4.13
C GLN A 40 0.18 -14.46 -4.43
N LEU A 41 0.99 -14.07 -5.43
CA LEU A 41 1.06 -12.67 -5.87
C LEU A 41 -0.25 -12.20 -6.51
N GLU A 42 -0.96 -13.06 -7.24
CA GLU A 42 -2.29 -12.75 -7.76
C GLU A 42 -3.32 -12.59 -6.64
N MET A 43 -3.27 -13.44 -5.62
CA MET A 43 -4.10 -13.26 -4.43
C MET A 43 -3.84 -11.91 -3.74
N LEU A 44 -2.57 -11.52 -3.59
CA LEU A 44 -2.21 -10.21 -3.05
C LEU A 44 -2.69 -9.07 -3.97
N LEU A 45 -2.59 -9.26 -5.29
CA LEU A 45 -3.07 -8.26 -6.24
C LEU A 45 -4.57 -7.99 -6.05
N ASN A 46 -5.37 -9.04 -5.86
CA ASN A 46 -6.81 -8.91 -5.65
C ASN A 46 -7.18 -8.24 -4.31
N ASP A 47 -6.26 -8.16 -3.37
CA ASP A 47 -6.47 -7.51 -2.08
C ASP A 47 -6.62 -5.96 -2.18
N TYR A 48 -6.28 -5.36 -3.33
CA TYR A 48 -6.42 -3.92 -3.55
C TYR A 48 -7.86 -3.43 -3.35
N TYR A 49 -8.84 -4.28 -3.58
CA TYR A 49 -10.25 -3.93 -3.54
C TYR A 49 -10.68 -3.34 -2.19
N GLN A 50 -10.23 -3.92 -1.08
CA GLN A 50 -10.54 -3.39 0.25
C GLN A 50 -10.02 -1.95 0.45
N TYR A 51 -8.83 -1.64 -0.07
CA TYR A 51 -8.27 -0.30 0.03
C TYR A 51 -8.94 0.68 -0.93
N PHE A 52 -9.33 0.19 -2.11
CA PHE A 52 -10.10 0.98 -3.08
C PHE A 52 -11.47 1.38 -2.52
N MET A 53 -12.16 0.46 -1.84
CA MET A 53 -13.44 0.75 -1.20
C MET A 53 -13.35 1.76 -0.04
N MET A 54 -12.17 1.98 0.51
CA MET A 54 -11.94 3.05 1.51
C MET A 54 -11.90 4.43 0.88
N MET A 55 -11.63 4.53 -0.42
CA MET A 55 -11.51 5.83 -1.09
C MET A 55 -12.90 6.40 -1.39
N ASN A 56 -13.13 7.61 -0.89
CA ASN A 56 -14.34 8.35 -1.21
C ASN A 56 -14.11 9.21 -2.45
N ASP A 57 -14.89 9.00 -3.49
CA ASP A 57 -14.89 9.90 -4.64
C ASP A 57 -15.82 11.08 -4.38
N VAL A 58 -15.25 12.15 -3.83
CA VAL A 58 -16.01 13.38 -3.55
C VAL A 58 -16.58 14.03 -4.79
N ARG A 59 -16.08 13.71 -5.98
CA ARG A 59 -16.60 14.24 -7.25
C ARG A 59 -17.96 13.65 -7.61
N ALA A 60 -18.22 12.43 -7.15
CA ALA A 60 -19.53 11.80 -7.30
C ALA A 60 -20.55 12.36 -6.28
N ILE A 61 -20.06 12.90 -5.17
CA ILE A 61 -20.90 13.49 -4.13
C ILE A 61 -21.38 14.87 -4.64
N GLY A 62 -22.66 15.08 -4.72
CA GLY A 62 -23.24 16.31 -5.29
C GLY A 62 -23.50 16.25 -6.78
N SER A 63 -23.24 15.09 -7.41
CA SER A 63 -23.73 14.82 -8.78
C SER A 63 -25.12 14.20 -8.74
N ASP A 64 -25.78 14.17 -9.88
CA ASP A 64 -27.08 13.50 -10.08
C ASP A 64 -27.00 11.96 -10.06
N ILE A 65 -25.78 11.42 -9.96
CA ILE A 65 -25.53 9.97 -9.85
C ILE A 65 -25.70 9.46 -8.42
N VAL A 66 -25.50 10.32 -7.40
CA VAL A 66 -25.57 9.94 -5.99
C VAL A 66 -26.90 10.39 -5.39
N PHE A 67 -27.69 9.42 -4.92
CA PHE A 67 -28.94 9.67 -4.24
C PHE A 67 -28.73 9.79 -2.73
N THR A 68 -29.37 10.76 -2.13
CA THR A 68 -29.39 10.93 -0.68
C THR A 68 -30.45 10.02 -0.05
N SER A 69 -30.09 9.41 1.06
CA SER A 69 -31.05 8.64 1.85
C SER A 69 -31.96 9.56 2.67
N SER A 70 -33.06 9.01 3.18
CA SER A 70 -33.97 9.71 4.09
C SER A 70 -33.31 10.21 5.39
N SER A 71 -32.12 9.75 5.71
CA SER A 71 -31.34 10.20 6.87
C SER A 71 -30.58 11.53 6.65
N VAL A 72 -30.52 12.05 5.43
CA VAL A 72 -29.80 13.29 5.13
C VAL A 72 -30.35 14.50 5.90
N PRO A 73 -31.65 14.75 6.00
CA PRO A 73 -32.16 15.85 6.81
C PRO A 73 -31.67 15.82 8.27
N TYR A 74 -31.58 14.62 8.84
CA TYR A 74 -31.02 14.44 10.18
C TYR A 74 -29.52 14.77 10.22
N GLN A 75 -28.74 14.28 9.27
CA GLN A 75 -27.30 14.58 9.20
C GLN A 75 -27.01 16.07 9.00
N LEU A 76 -27.84 16.77 8.24
CA LEU A 76 -27.72 18.22 8.04
C LEU A 76 -28.01 19.01 9.32
N SER A 77 -28.80 18.46 10.24
CA SER A 77 -29.13 19.07 11.53
C SER A 77 -28.05 18.88 12.61
N LEU A 78 -27.09 17.97 12.40
CA LEU A 78 -26.04 17.71 13.36
C LEU A 78 -25.07 18.88 13.47
N PRO A 79 -24.56 19.19 14.68
CA PRO A 79 -23.58 20.24 14.89
C PRO A 79 -22.23 19.94 14.21
N TYR A 80 -21.93 18.66 13.98
CA TYR A 80 -20.74 18.20 13.27
C TYR A 80 -21.18 17.50 11.98
N LYS A 81 -20.84 18.09 10.86
CA LYS A 81 -21.13 17.51 9.54
C LYS A 81 -19.99 16.57 9.15
N SER A 82 -20.34 15.43 8.55
CA SER A 82 -19.35 14.59 7.92
C SER A 82 -18.71 15.29 6.72
N ALA A 83 -17.49 14.89 6.35
CA ALA A 83 -16.83 15.38 5.14
C ALA A 83 -17.76 15.27 3.90
N ASN A 84 -18.42 14.13 3.75
CA ASN A 84 -19.36 13.90 2.65
C ASN A 84 -20.54 14.86 2.66
N THR A 85 -21.08 15.19 3.83
CA THR A 85 -22.18 16.15 3.98
C THR A 85 -21.73 17.56 3.57
N ILE A 86 -20.53 17.96 4.00
CA ILE A 86 -19.96 19.27 3.66
C ILE A 86 -19.74 19.40 2.17
N TYR A 87 -19.15 18.39 1.52
CA TYR A 87 -18.96 18.38 0.07
C TYR A 87 -20.28 18.36 -0.70
N TRP A 88 -21.25 17.58 -0.24
CA TRP A 88 -22.53 17.45 -0.89
C TRP A 88 -23.39 18.72 -0.81
N THR A 89 -23.29 19.45 0.30
CA THR A 89 -24.04 20.70 0.51
C THR A 89 -23.31 21.94 0.00
N TYR A 90 -22.07 21.80 -0.51
CA TYR A 90 -21.20 22.93 -0.90
C TYR A 90 -21.04 23.95 0.24
N ASP A 91 -20.96 23.49 1.48
CA ASP A 91 -20.87 24.33 2.67
C ASP A 91 -19.42 24.82 2.85
N GLU A 92 -19.08 25.96 2.24
CA GLU A 92 -17.74 26.55 2.31
C GLU A 92 -17.33 26.90 3.75
N VAL A 93 -18.27 27.42 4.54
CA VAL A 93 -17.99 27.78 5.96
C VAL A 93 -17.74 26.51 6.80
N GLY A 94 -18.53 25.47 6.57
CA GLY A 94 -18.33 24.17 7.21
C GLY A 94 -17.02 23.53 6.78
N HIS A 95 -16.64 23.65 5.51
CA HIS A 95 -15.36 23.14 4.99
C HIS A 95 -14.17 23.79 5.67
N ASP A 96 -14.13 25.13 5.73
CA ASP A 96 -13.02 25.85 6.36
C ASP A 96 -12.89 25.55 7.83
N LYS A 97 -14.02 25.41 8.54
CA LYS A 97 -14.05 25.08 9.96
C LYS A 97 -13.55 23.65 10.24
N GLU A 98 -13.96 22.71 9.39
CA GLU A 98 -13.65 21.28 9.59
C GLU A 98 -12.39 20.82 8.82
N LEU A 99 -11.75 21.71 8.04
CA LEU A 99 -10.58 21.36 7.24
C LEU A 99 -9.49 20.61 8.01
N PRO A 100 -9.12 20.99 9.24
CA PRO A 100 -8.12 20.26 10.02
C PRO A 100 -8.53 18.81 10.31
N ASN A 101 -9.83 18.58 10.52
CA ASN A 101 -10.38 17.26 10.78
C ASN A 101 -10.53 16.44 9.48
N LEU A 102 -10.88 17.08 8.37
CA LEU A 102 -11.01 16.44 7.06
C LEU A 102 -9.70 15.82 6.58
N VAL A 103 -8.58 16.50 6.83
CA VAL A 103 -7.24 15.98 6.47
C VAL A 103 -6.94 14.68 7.22
N ASN A 104 -7.36 14.56 8.46
CA ASN A 104 -7.11 13.38 9.28
C ASN A 104 -8.02 12.19 8.93
N ILE A 105 -9.17 12.44 8.32
CA ILE A 105 -10.17 11.40 8.00
C ILE A 105 -10.30 11.14 6.51
N ASP A 106 -9.43 11.71 5.68
CA ASP A 106 -9.45 11.46 4.24
C ASP A 106 -8.83 10.11 3.90
N TYR A 107 -9.70 9.12 3.78
CA TYR A 107 -9.31 7.76 3.43
C TYR A 107 -8.81 7.60 1.99
N THR A 108 -8.99 8.59 1.11
CA THR A 108 -8.46 8.52 -0.27
C THR A 108 -6.94 8.51 -0.28
N TYR A 109 -6.32 9.38 0.51
CA TYR A 109 -4.86 9.38 0.67
C TYR A 109 -4.36 8.05 1.22
N THR A 110 -4.94 7.63 2.33
CA THR A 110 -4.57 6.37 2.99
C THR A 110 -4.80 5.18 2.07
N GLY A 111 -5.95 5.07 1.42
CA GLY A 111 -6.28 3.97 0.50
C GLY A 111 -5.33 3.92 -0.70
N ALA A 112 -5.02 5.06 -1.33
CA ALA A 112 -4.09 5.12 -2.45
C ALA A 112 -2.69 4.62 -2.05
N TYR A 113 -2.16 5.09 -0.92
CA TYR A 113 -0.84 4.65 -0.46
C TYR A 113 -0.81 3.23 0.12
N MET A 114 -1.93 2.72 0.64
CA MET A 114 -2.06 1.30 0.98
C MET A 114 -1.98 0.42 -0.28
N ILE A 115 -2.67 0.78 -1.35
CA ILE A 115 -2.56 0.07 -2.63
C ILE A 115 -1.12 0.08 -3.14
N ILE A 116 -0.46 1.23 -3.13
CA ILE A 116 0.93 1.35 -3.58
C ILE A 116 1.87 0.52 -2.69
N GLY A 117 1.80 0.71 -1.38
CA GLY A 117 2.78 0.18 -0.43
C GLY A 117 2.54 -1.28 -0.04
N LYS A 118 1.29 -1.70 0.10
CA LYS A 118 0.96 -3.05 0.56
C LYS A 118 0.64 -4.04 -0.55
N VAL A 119 0.25 -3.55 -1.73
CA VAL A 119 -0.12 -4.42 -2.84
C VAL A 119 0.87 -4.30 -3.99
N ALA A 120 0.91 -3.15 -4.66
CA ALA A 120 1.66 -3.03 -5.90
C ALA A 120 3.18 -3.16 -5.73
N ASN A 121 3.78 -2.47 -4.77
CA ASN A 121 5.23 -2.50 -4.57
C ASN A 121 5.76 -3.88 -4.17
N PRO A 122 5.17 -4.62 -3.21
CA PRO A 122 5.61 -5.99 -2.90
C PRO A 122 5.54 -6.91 -4.11
N ILE A 123 4.46 -6.84 -4.90
CA ILE A 123 4.34 -7.64 -6.13
C ILE A 123 5.47 -7.32 -7.10
N LEU A 124 5.74 -6.05 -7.37
CA LEU A 124 6.77 -5.63 -8.31
C LEU A 124 8.20 -6.00 -7.86
N GLN A 125 8.42 -6.14 -6.56
CA GLN A 125 9.71 -6.59 -6.01
C GLN A 125 9.91 -8.10 -6.12
N LEU A 126 8.84 -8.88 -6.08
CA LEU A 126 8.88 -10.33 -5.95
C LEU A 126 8.55 -11.07 -7.25
N VAL A 127 7.77 -10.48 -8.15
CA VAL A 127 7.18 -11.17 -9.32
C VAL A 127 8.23 -11.81 -10.23
N ASP A 128 9.37 -11.16 -10.42
CA ASP A 128 10.42 -11.70 -11.30
C ASP A 128 11.15 -12.92 -10.68
N LYS A 129 11.09 -13.06 -9.35
CA LYS A 129 11.70 -14.16 -8.59
C LYS A 129 10.70 -15.26 -8.24
N ALA A 130 9.41 -14.99 -8.36
CA ALA A 130 8.36 -15.93 -7.99
C ALA A 130 8.35 -17.17 -8.89
N GLN A 131 7.97 -18.29 -8.32
CA GLN A 131 7.70 -19.52 -9.07
C GLN A 131 6.37 -19.40 -9.82
N GLY A 132 6.31 -19.92 -11.05
CA GLY A 132 5.12 -19.91 -11.87
C GLY A 132 5.43 -19.67 -13.34
N GLU A 133 4.41 -19.70 -14.17
CA GLU A 133 4.55 -19.50 -15.61
C GLU A 133 4.89 -18.04 -15.94
N GLU A 134 5.78 -17.83 -16.88
CA GLU A 134 6.28 -16.51 -17.25
C GLU A 134 5.18 -15.58 -17.76
N ASP A 135 4.21 -16.09 -18.50
CA ASP A 135 3.07 -15.32 -18.99
C ASP A 135 2.17 -14.86 -17.85
N HIS A 136 1.96 -15.72 -16.86
CA HIS A 136 1.20 -15.35 -15.67
C HIS A 136 1.92 -14.28 -14.84
N LYS A 137 3.22 -14.42 -14.61
CA LYS A 137 4.04 -13.41 -13.91
C LYS A 137 4.03 -12.06 -14.63
N ARG A 138 4.15 -12.09 -15.97
CA ARG A 138 4.08 -10.88 -16.80
C ARG A 138 2.74 -10.17 -16.67
N LYS A 139 1.63 -10.92 -16.70
CA LYS A 139 0.28 -10.38 -16.50
C LYS A 139 0.16 -9.68 -15.14
N ILE A 140 0.51 -10.37 -14.06
CA ILE A 140 0.48 -9.82 -12.69
C ILE A 140 1.33 -8.54 -12.58
N LYS A 141 2.53 -8.54 -13.19
CA LYS A 141 3.42 -7.37 -13.20
C LYS A 141 2.78 -6.17 -13.89
N CYS A 142 2.14 -6.39 -15.05
CA CYS A 142 1.45 -5.33 -15.79
C CYS A 142 0.26 -4.79 -14.99
N GLU A 143 -0.52 -5.65 -14.37
CA GLU A 143 -1.65 -5.25 -13.54
C GLU A 143 -1.19 -4.47 -12.31
N ALA A 144 -0.13 -4.90 -11.62
CA ALA A 144 0.45 -4.19 -10.49
C ALA A 144 1.00 -2.80 -10.87
N LEU A 145 1.64 -2.67 -12.03
CA LEU A 145 2.09 -1.38 -12.56
C LEU A 145 0.92 -0.45 -12.85
N THR A 146 -0.13 -0.97 -13.48
CA THR A 146 -1.35 -0.21 -13.79
C THR A 146 -2.03 0.26 -12.51
N LEU A 147 -2.18 -0.64 -11.54
CA LEU A 147 -2.78 -0.34 -10.26
C LEU A 147 -1.99 0.74 -9.50
N ARG A 148 -0.66 0.64 -9.50
CA ARG A 148 0.22 1.64 -8.88
C ARG A 148 0.08 3.01 -9.54
N ALA A 149 0.08 3.04 -10.87
CA ALA A 149 -0.08 4.28 -11.63
C ALA A 149 -1.46 4.91 -11.37
N PHE A 150 -2.51 4.11 -11.32
CA PHE A 150 -3.87 4.57 -11.03
C PHE A 150 -4.00 5.13 -9.61
N ALA A 151 -3.41 4.47 -8.61
CA ALA A 151 -3.42 4.96 -7.23
C ALA A 151 -2.69 6.31 -7.09
N HIS A 152 -1.54 6.47 -7.76
CA HIS A 152 -0.84 7.76 -7.81
C HIS A 152 -1.66 8.84 -8.52
N PHE A 153 -2.32 8.49 -9.62
CA PHE A 153 -3.18 9.42 -10.35
C PHE A 153 -4.33 9.94 -9.47
N LEU A 154 -5.01 9.07 -8.73
CA LEU A 154 -6.05 9.47 -7.79
C LEU A 154 -5.52 10.40 -6.70
N ALA A 155 -4.36 10.07 -6.13
CA ALA A 155 -3.72 10.89 -5.12
C ALA A 155 -3.36 12.29 -5.66
N VAL A 156 -2.79 12.36 -6.85
CA VAL A 156 -2.41 13.64 -7.49
C VAL A 156 -3.65 14.49 -7.78
N GLN A 157 -4.71 13.89 -8.35
CA GLN A 157 -5.92 14.62 -8.67
C GLN A 157 -6.57 15.29 -7.45
N LYS A 158 -6.44 14.69 -6.28
CA LYS A 158 -7.10 15.19 -5.08
C LYS A 158 -6.21 16.11 -4.24
N PHE A 159 -4.91 15.85 -4.19
CA PHE A 159 -4.01 16.49 -3.23
C PHE A 159 -2.94 17.38 -3.86
N ALA A 160 -2.69 17.28 -5.16
CA ALA A 160 -1.73 18.16 -5.82
C ALA A 160 -2.38 19.51 -6.17
N LYS A 161 -1.57 20.57 -6.06
CA LYS A 161 -1.98 21.86 -6.59
C LYS A 161 -2.12 21.81 -8.11
N ALA A 162 -3.08 22.56 -8.65
CA ALA A 162 -3.17 22.76 -10.08
C ALA A 162 -1.85 23.35 -10.60
N TYR A 163 -1.39 22.83 -11.76
CA TYR A 163 -0.22 23.39 -12.42
C TYR A 163 -0.53 24.81 -12.91
N ASN A 164 0.24 25.78 -12.42
CA ASN A 164 0.21 27.15 -12.91
C ASN A 164 1.39 27.31 -13.87
N SER A 165 1.09 27.44 -15.16
CA SER A 165 2.08 27.78 -16.19
C SER A 165 2.55 29.22 -16.07
#